data_91618a7ddef557d1f7d253321251362b
#
_entry.id   91618a7ddef557d1f7d253321251362b
#
_cell.length_a   1.000
_cell.length_b   1.000
_cell.length_c   1.000
_cell.angle_alpha   90.00
_cell.angle_beta   90.00
_cell.angle_gamma   90.00
#
_symmetry.space_group_name_H-M   'P 1'
#
loop_
_entity.id
_entity.type
_entity.pdbx_description
1 polymer ?
#
loop_
_entity_poly.entity_id
_entity_poly.type
_entity_poly.pdbx_seq_one_letter_code
_entity_poly.pdbx_strand_id
1 'polypeptide(L)'
;MQLEKIDIQTEWFNHLIDDCQSIIVEAEFTSRWVLVEGYHLLGTRILEEYHNFEREKIYGKKIVQHVGESLGKSRQTIFYAIQFARQYPDLALLPEGKNTSWRKICNEYL
;
A
#
# COMPACT_ATOMS: atom_id res chain seq x y z
N MET A 1 -18.94 4.72 14.67
CA MET A 1 -19.06 3.87 13.49
C MET A 1 -18.07 2.75 13.53
N GLN A 2 -18.56 1.59 13.34
CA GLN A 2 -17.73 0.41 13.41
C GLN A 2 -17.20 0.01 12.05
N LEU A 3 -16.16 -0.79 12.07
CA LEU A 3 -15.58 -1.35 10.85
C LEU A 3 -16.11 -2.77 10.62
N GLU A 4 -17.21 -3.07 11.28
CA GLU A 4 -17.74 -4.43 11.35
C GLU A 4 -18.12 -5.01 10.00
N LYS A 5 -18.41 -4.14 9.04
CA LYS A 5 -18.83 -4.65 7.74
C LYS A 5 -17.66 -5.10 6.87
N ILE A 6 -16.45 -4.90 7.36
CA ILE A 6 -15.27 -5.46 6.73
C ILE A 6 -14.87 -6.66 7.55
N ASP A 7 -15.01 -7.82 6.96
CA ASP A 7 -14.63 -9.03 7.67
C ASP A 7 -13.14 -9.27 7.50
N ILE A 8 -12.36 -8.74 8.43
CA ILE A 8 -10.91 -8.88 8.39
C ILE A 8 -10.45 -10.27 8.79
N GLN A 9 -11.42 -11.16 9.07
CA GLN A 9 -11.11 -12.56 9.30
C GLN A 9 -11.18 -13.37 8.01
N THR A 10 -11.57 -12.75 6.90
CA THR A 10 -11.66 -13.48 5.64
C THR A 10 -10.29 -13.89 5.16
N GLU A 11 -10.27 -14.99 4.44
CA GLU A 11 -9.03 -15.56 3.93
C GLU A 11 -8.32 -14.62 2.97
N TRP A 12 -9.08 -13.97 2.09
CA TRP A 12 -8.45 -13.05 1.13
C TRP A 12 -7.77 -11.89 1.84
N PHE A 13 -8.36 -11.38 2.92
CA PHE A 13 -7.76 -10.28 3.65
C PHE A 13 -6.50 -10.72 4.37
N ASN A 14 -6.52 -11.90 4.97
CA ASN A 14 -5.34 -12.43 5.64
C ASN A 14 -4.19 -12.65 4.68
N HIS A 15 -4.47 -13.19 3.50
CA HIS A 15 -3.44 -13.36 2.48
C HIS A 15 -2.87 -12.03 2.01
N LEU A 16 -3.75 -11.03 1.84
CA LEU A 16 -3.31 -9.69 1.48
C LEU A 16 -2.34 -9.14 2.53
N ILE A 17 -2.69 -9.25 3.80
CA ILE A 17 -1.85 -8.73 4.88
C ILE A 17 -0.51 -9.47 4.92
N ASP A 18 -0.52 -10.79 4.79
CA ASP A 18 0.73 -11.56 4.78
C ASP A 18 1.64 -11.11 3.65
N ASP A 19 1.10 -10.93 2.44
CA ASP A 19 1.88 -10.45 1.30
C ASP A 19 2.45 -9.07 1.56
N CYS A 20 1.61 -8.18 2.11
CA CYS A 20 2.04 -6.81 2.39
C CYS A 20 3.14 -6.77 3.46
N GLN A 21 3.03 -7.61 4.49
CA GLN A 21 4.06 -7.69 5.52
C GLN A 21 5.39 -8.14 4.95
N SER A 22 5.37 -9.15 4.08
CA SER A 22 6.60 -9.64 3.45
C SER A 22 7.25 -8.55 2.63
N ILE A 23 6.46 -7.78 1.88
CA ILE A 23 6.97 -6.70 1.05
C ILE A 23 7.64 -5.64 1.92
N ILE A 24 7.00 -5.25 3.02
CA ILE A 24 7.52 -4.21 3.90
C ILE A 24 8.81 -4.67 4.56
N VAL A 25 8.84 -5.90 5.08
CA VAL A 25 10.01 -6.42 5.76
C VAL A 25 11.21 -6.41 4.82
N GLU A 26 11.04 -6.88 3.60
CA GLU A 26 12.14 -6.86 2.63
C GLU A 26 12.59 -5.45 2.32
N ALA A 27 11.64 -4.53 2.09
CA ALA A 27 11.96 -3.17 1.69
C ALA A 27 12.71 -2.42 2.79
N GLU A 28 12.36 -2.65 4.05
CA GLU A 28 12.96 -1.91 5.16
C GLU A 28 14.41 -2.29 5.42
N PHE A 29 14.86 -3.41 4.90
CA PHE A 29 16.24 -3.87 5.12
C PHE A 29 17.20 -3.51 3.99
N THR A 30 16.77 -2.71 3.05
CA THR A 30 17.56 -2.48 1.85
C THR A 30 17.74 -0.99 1.59
N SER A 31 18.23 -0.65 0.39
CA SER A 31 18.55 0.72 0.06
C SER A 31 17.31 1.61 -0.10
N ARG A 32 17.55 2.91 -0.14
CA ARG A 32 16.52 3.91 -0.30
C ARG A 32 15.62 3.65 -1.52
N TRP A 33 16.23 3.20 -2.62
CA TRP A 33 15.46 2.90 -3.83
C TRP A 33 14.59 1.67 -3.65
N VAL A 34 15.12 0.65 -2.98
CA VAL A 34 14.33 -0.57 -2.78
C VAL A 34 13.14 -0.29 -1.87
N LEU A 35 13.26 0.68 -0.97
CA LEU A 35 12.09 1.08 -0.18
C LEU A 35 11.01 1.69 -1.07
N VAL A 36 11.39 2.50 -2.05
CA VAL A 36 10.46 3.05 -3.02
C VAL A 36 9.78 1.92 -3.79
N GLU A 37 10.58 0.98 -4.28
CA GLU A 37 10.05 -0.19 -4.97
C GLU A 37 9.10 -0.99 -4.08
N GLY A 38 9.47 -1.13 -2.82
CA GLY A 38 8.65 -1.86 -1.86
C GLY A 38 7.28 -1.23 -1.65
N TYR A 39 7.24 0.08 -1.46
CA TYR A 39 5.95 0.74 -1.29
C TYR A 39 5.13 0.76 -2.58
N HIS A 40 5.79 0.83 -3.72
CA HIS A 40 5.09 0.69 -4.99
C HIS A 40 4.47 -0.70 -5.11
N LEU A 41 5.23 -1.72 -4.78
CA LEU A 41 4.74 -3.09 -4.82
C LEU A 41 3.62 -3.32 -3.82
N LEU A 42 3.74 -2.73 -2.64
CA LEU A 42 2.69 -2.77 -1.63
C LEU A 42 1.39 -2.19 -2.17
N GLY A 43 1.46 -1.00 -2.74
CA GLY A 43 0.28 -0.36 -3.32
C GLY A 43 -0.31 -1.17 -4.46
N THR A 44 0.56 -1.72 -5.31
CA THR A 44 0.12 -2.56 -6.43
C THR A 44 -0.62 -3.80 -5.92
N ARG A 45 -0.07 -4.44 -4.89
CA ARG A 45 -0.69 -5.64 -4.32
C ARG A 45 -2.06 -5.34 -3.74
N ILE A 46 -2.19 -4.20 -3.08
CA ILE A 46 -3.49 -3.80 -2.52
C ILE A 46 -4.48 -3.52 -3.65
N LEU A 47 -4.04 -2.87 -4.71
CA LEU A 47 -4.91 -2.59 -5.85
C LEU A 47 -5.40 -3.86 -6.53
N GLU A 48 -4.64 -4.94 -6.45
CA GLU A 48 -5.06 -6.22 -7.02
C GLU A 48 -6.29 -6.78 -6.32
N GLU A 49 -6.59 -6.30 -5.11
CA GLU A 49 -7.78 -6.71 -4.37
C GLU A 49 -8.97 -5.78 -4.61
N TYR A 50 -8.90 -4.98 -5.66
CA TYR A 50 -9.90 -3.96 -5.90
C TYR A 50 -11.32 -4.51 -5.90
N HIS A 51 -11.54 -5.69 -6.48
CA HIS A 51 -12.89 -6.26 -6.53
C HIS A 51 -13.40 -6.60 -5.13
N ASN A 52 -12.53 -7.04 -4.23
CA ASN A 52 -12.93 -7.30 -2.86
C ASN A 52 -13.23 -6.00 -2.12
N PHE A 53 -12.40 -4.96 -2.36
CA PHE A 53 -12.66 -3.64 -1.79
C PHE A 53 -13.97 -3.09 -2.30
N GLU A 54 -14.24 -3.27 -3.59
CA GLU A 54 -15.46 -2.76 -4.20
C GLU A 54 -16.69 -3.47 -3.68
N ARG A 55 -16.60 -4.78 -3.42
CA ARG A 55 -17.69 -5.51 -2.83
C ARG A 55 -18.01 -5.02 -1.43
N GLU A 56 -16.98 -4.63 -0.70
CA GLU A 56 -17.16 -4.06 0.63
C GLU A 56 -17.59 -2.59 0.55
N LYS A 57 -17.44 -2.02 -0.61
CA LYS A 57 -17.94 -0.71 -0.99
C LYS A 57 -17.49 0.42 -0.10
N ILE A 58 -18.42 1.02 0.58
CA ILE A 58 -18.20 2.22 1.37
C ILE A 58 -17.02 2.13 2.31
N TYR A 59 -16.33 1.02 2.29
CA TYR A 59 -15.28 0.78 3.25
C TYR A 59 -13.89 1.01 2.71
N GLY A 60 -13.78 1.61 1.52
CA GLY A 60 -12.47 1.89 0.95
C GLY A 60 -11.51 2.55 1.92
N LYS A 61 -11.96 3.63 2.58
CA LYS A 61 -11.11 4.31 3.57
C LYS A 61 -10.87 3.46 4.80
N LYS A 62 -11.84 2.66 5.19
CA LYS A 62 -11.70 1.80 6.36
C LYS A 62 -10.83 0.60 6.04
N ILE A 63 -10.86 0.12 4.81
CA ILE A 63 -9.94 -0.92 4.38
C ILE A 63 -8.51 -0.42 4.55
N VAL A 64 -8.23 0.80 4.10
CA VAL A 64 -6.90 1.39 4.23
C VAL A 64 -6.48 1.45 5.70
N GLN A 65 -7.41 1.85 6.57
CA GLN A 65 -7.14 1.91 8.00
C GLN A 65 -6.86 0.51 8.56
N HIS A 66 -7.67 -0.47 8.19
CA HIS A 66 -7.47 -1.85 8.66
C HIS A 66 -6.14 -2.42 8.20
N VAL A 67 -5.77 -2.16 6.94
CA VAL A 67 -4.49 -2.62 6.41
C VAL A 67 -3.35 -1.98 7.21
N GLY A 68 -3.43 -0.66 7.43
CA GLY A 68 -2.41 0.04 8.20
C GLY A 68 -2.26 -0.51 9.60
N GLU A 69 -3.38 -0.71 10.28
CA GLU A 69 -3.36 -1.26 11.64
C GLU A 69 -2.75 -2.66 11.67
N SER A 70 -3.10 -3.48 10.68
CA SER A 70 -2.58 -4.84 10.61
C SER A 70 -1.08 -4.88 10.33
N LEU A 71 -0.56 -3.89 9.64
CA LEU A 71 0.85 -3.83 9.27
C LEU A 71 1.68 -2.97 10.20
N GLY A 72 1.06 -2.29 11.16
CA GLY A 72 1.76 -1.36 12.02
C GLY A 72 2.20 -0.10 11.29
N LYS A 73 1.47 0.30 10.27
CA LYS A 73 1.76 1.50 9.48
C LYS A 73 0.58 2.46 9.56
N SER A 74 0.85 3.75 9.41
CA SER A 74 -0.22 4.72 9.45
C SER A 74 -1.12 4.56 8.23
N ARG A 75 -2.38 4.95 8.41
CA ARG A 75 -3.34 4.98 7.31
C ARG A 75 -2.80 5.81 6.14
N GLN A 76 -2.14 6.91 6.47
CA GLN A 76 -1.60 7.80 5.44
C GLN A 76 -0.50 7.12 4.62
N THR A 77 0.37 6.34 5.27
CA THR A 77 1.41 5.60 4.57
C THR A 77 0.79 4.62 3.57
N ILE A 78 -0.23 3.90 4.00
CA ILE A 78 -0.91 2.95 3.12
C ILE A 78 -1.59 3.68 1.97
N PHE A 79 -2.26 4.79 2.27
CA PHE A 79 -2.91 5.59 1.25
C PHE A 79 -1.91 6.09 0.21
N TYR A 80 -0.75 6.56 0.65
CA TYR A 80 0.28 7.02 -0.27
C TYR A 80 0.83 5.88 -1.13
N ALA A 81 1.00 4.69 -0.56
CA ALA A 81 1.47 3.55 -1.33
C ALA A 81 0.48 3.21 -2.47
N ILE A 82 -0.81 3.22 -2.16
CA ILE A 82 -1.85 2.96 -3.15
C ILE A 82 -1.85 4.05 -4.22
N GLN A 83 -1.79 5.30 -3.79
CA GLN A 83 -1.79 6.43 -4.70
C GLN A 83 -0.57 6.41 -5.61
N PHE A 84 0.58 6.08 -5.05
CA PHE A 84 1.82 5.98 -5.81
C PHE A 84 1.71 4.92 -6.91
N ALA A 85 1.26 3.73 -6.54
CA ALA A 85 1.10 2.65 -7.52
C ALA A 85 0.11 3.02 -8.61
N ARG A 86 -0.95 3.75 -8.25
CA ARG A 86 -1.97 4.16 -9.21
C ARG A 86 -1.47 5.24 -10.15
N GLN A 87 -0.75 6.22 -9.63
CA GLN A 87 -0.27 7.34 -10.44
C GLN A 87 0.98 7.01 -11.25
N TYR A 88 1.81 6.13 -10.75
CA TYR A 88 3.06 5.74 -11.39
C TYR A 88 3.13 4.23 -11.53
N PRO A 89 2.29 3.65 -12.38
CA PRO A 89 2.29 2.19 -12.52
C PRO A 89 3.62 1.64 -13.03
N ASP A 90 4.34 2.45 -13.79
CA ASP A 90 5.65 2.07 -14.31
C ASP A 90 6.72 2.94 -13.66
N LEU A 91 7.50 2.34 -12.75
CA LEU A 91 8.55 3.06 -12.04
C LEU A 91 9.63 3.61 -12.96
N ALA A 92 9.78 3.04 -14.14
CA ALA A 92 10.77 3.54 -15.09
C ALA A 92 10.44 4.95 -15.59
N LEU A 93 9.19 5.37 -15.40
CA LEU A 93 8.74 6.68 -15.85
C LEU A 93 8.81 7.76 -14.77
N LEU A 94 9.38 7.45 -13.62
CA LEU A 94 9.54 8.45 -12.56
C LEU A 94 10.47 9.56 -13.05
N PRO A 95 10.11 10.83 -12.76
CA PRO A 95 10.90 11.96 -13.27
C PRO A 95 12.37 11.92 -12.89
N GLU A 96 12.68 11.48 -11.68
CA GLU A 96 14.07 11.46 -11.21
C GLU A 96 14.68 10.08 -11.25
N GLY A 97 13.95 9.08 -11.80
CA GLY A 97 14.43 7.72 -11.84
C GLY A 97 14.73 7.22 -10.44
N LYS A 98 15.86 6.56 -10.29
CA LYS A 98 16.23 5.98 -9.01
C LYS A 98 16.82 6.98 -8.02
N ASN A 99 16.94 8.24 -8.41
CA ASN A 99 17.46 9.30 -7.54
C ASN A 99 16.35 9.92 -6.70
N THR A 100 15.58 9.08 -6.02
CA THR A 100 14.50 9.58 -5.20
C THR A 100 14.41 8.74 -3.94
N SER A 101 13.53 9.14 -3.02
CA SER A 101 13.28 8.43 -1.79
C SER A 101 11.79 8.38 -1.57
N TRP A 102 11.35 7.45 -0.74
CA TRP A 102 9.96 7.38 -0.39
C TRP A 102 9.46 8.69 0.22
N ARG A 103 10.28 9.30 1.07
CA ARG A 103 9.94 10.58 1.68
C ARG A 103 9.70 11.65 0.64
N LYS A 104 10.58 11.72 -0.36
CA LYS A 104 10.46 12.71 -1.42
C LYS A 104 9.22 12.46 -2.26
N ILE A 105 8.94 11.21 -2.55
CA ILE A 105 7.75 10.87 -3.32
C ILE A 105 6.49 11.33 -2.59
N CYS A 106 6.38 11.04 -1.30
CA CYS A 106 5.23 11.46 -0.53
C CYS A 106 5.09 12.97 -0.45
N ASN A 107 6.20 13.68 -0.34
CA ASN A 107 6.17 15.13 -0.14
C ASN A 107 6.04 15.93 -1.43
N GLU A 108 6.53 15.41 -2.54
CA GLU A 108 6.61 16.19 -3.77
C GLU A 108 5.75 15.65 -4.91
N TYR A 109 5.49 14.36 -4.94
CA TYR A 109 4.76 13.75 -6.07
C TYR A 109 3.34 13.36 -5.71
N LEU A 110 3.06 13.19 -4.46
CA LEU A 110 1.75 12.80 -3.99
C LEU A 110 1.14 13.89 -3.13
#